data_fa9bc4132251c7f0239947fc9ddcd291
#
_entry.id   fa9bc4132251c7f0239947fc9ddcd291
#
_cell.length_a   1.000
_cell.length_b   1.000
_cell.length_c   1.000
_cell.angle_alpha   90.00
_cell.angle_beta   90.00
_cell.angle_gamma   90.00
#
_symmetry.space_group_name_H-M   'P 1'
#
loop_
_entity.id
_entity.type
_entity.pdbx_description
1 polymer ?
#
loop_
_entity_poly.entity_id
_entity_poly.type
_entity_poly.pdbx_seq_one_letter_code
_entity_poly.pdbx_strand_id
1 'polypeptide(L)'
;MKSIASKWVLGLAAFAFAASMSSALAQSENTGMGNWKLNVEKSKYSPGPAPKSLNIKFEPAGKGVKVTTEGVNGDGSKNATEYTANYDGKDVPMKGSPTTDTVSLVRKDANTTVRTDKKAGKVMATLTRVVAKDGKSFTVAVVGTNAKGEPVNHMLVWDKQ
;
A
#
# COMPACT_ATOMS: atom_id res chain seq x y z
N MET A 1 38.49 59.43 47.82
CA MET A 1 38.87 59.80 46.44
C MET A 1 38.57 58.72 45.49
N LYS A 2 37.66 58.99 44.50
CA LYS A 2 37.47 58.38 43.17
C LYS A 2 37.40 56.85 43.07
N SER A 3 36.26 56.28 43.06
CA SER A 3 35.30 55.88 42.02
C SER A 3 35.91 55.57 40.63
N ILE A 4 35.80 54.33 40.19
CA ILE A 4 35.46 54.03 38.78
C ILE A 4 34.67 52.72 38.71
N ALA A 5 33.39 52.88 38.28
CA ALA A 5 32.51 51.76 37.93
C ALA A 5 32.83 51.28 36.52
N SER A 6 32.95 50.03 36.30
CA SER A 6 32.95 49.44 34.95
C SER A 6 31.79 48.47 34.79
N LYS A 7 30.86 48.88 33.88
CA LYS A 7 29.68 48.10 33.51
C LYS A 7 30.08 47.02 32.48
N TRP A 8 29.86 45.77 32.83
CA TRP A 8 29.92 44.67 31.87
C TRP A 8 28.52 44.39 31.36
N VAL A 9 28.28 44.66 30.09
CA VAL A 9 27.08 44.25 29.37
C VAL A 9 27.36 42.87 28.80
N LEU A 10 26.72 41.89 29.36
CA LEU A 10 26.68 40.52 28.80
C LEU A 10 25.53 40.47 27.79
N GLY A 11 25.87 40.42 26.51
CA GLY A 11 24.94 40.11 25.45
C GLY A 11 24.54 38.65 25.46
N LEU A 12 23.25 38.36 25.66
CA LEU A 12 22.66 37.07 25.40
C LEU A 12 22.49 36.89 23.89
N ALA A 13 23.30 36.03 23.30
CA ALA A 13 23.00 35.48 21.97
C ALA A 13 22.09 34.27 22.14
N ALA A 14 20.80 34.44 21.89
CA ALA A 14 19.83 33.38 21.83
C ALA A 14 20.02 32.59 20.54
N PHE A 15 20.49 31.37 20.62
CA PHE A 15 20.49 30.39 19.53
C PHE A 15 19.07 29.85 19.35
N ALA A 16 18.39 30.33 18.32
CA ALA A 16 17.19 29.72 17.78
C ALA A 16 17.60 28.67 16.75
N PHE A 17 17.78 27.45 17.15
CA PHE A 17 17.93 26.28 16.28
C PHE A 17 16.83 25.27 16.63
N ALA A 18 15.66 25.47 16.07
CA ALA A 18 14.61 24.46 16.16
C ALA A 18 13.74 24.50 14.89
N ALA A 19 13.50 23.32 14.36
CA ALA A 19 12.45 22.97 13.41
C ALA A 19 12.79 23.04 11.91
N SER A 20 13.44 21.98 11.42
CA SER A 20 13.27 21.54 10.02
C SER A 20 13.48 20.03 9.88
N MET A 21 12.78 19.22 10.66
CA MET A 21 12.74 17.76 10.50
C MET A 21 11.32 17.20 10.59
N SER A 22 10.39 17.72 9.80
CA SER A 22 9.03 17.15 9.77
C SER A 22 8.44 16.93 8.39
N SER A 23 9.17 17.22 7.31
CA SER A 23 8.60 17.17 5.95
C SER A 23 8.93 15.88 5.17
N ALA A 24 9.88 15.07 5.62
CA ALA A 24 10.33 13.90 4.85
C ALA A 24 9.45 12.64 5.02
N LEU A 25 8.66 12.57 6.10
CA LEU A 25 7.79 11.40 6.35
C LEU A 25 6.41 11.50 5.69
N ALA A 26 5.92 12.71 5.41
CA ALA A 26 4.61 12.91 4.80
C ALA A 26 4.58 12.62 3.29
N GLN A 27 5.72 12.69 2.59
CA GLN A 27 5.80 12.46 1.15
C GLN A 27 5.83 10.96 0.76
N SER A 28 6.16 10.05 1.68
CA SER A 28 6.20 8.61 1.39
C SER A 28 4.82 7.91 1.51
N GLU A 29 3.82 8.54 2.11
CA GLU A 29 2.52 7.92 2.34
C GLU A 29 1.63 7.85 1.08
N ASN A 30 1.92 8.62 0.05
CA ASN A 30 1.04 8.81 -1.11
C ASN A 30 1.51 8.11 -2.40
N THR A 31 2.66 7.46 -2.43
CA THR A 31 3.24 6.91 -3.68
C THR A 31 2.41 5.82 -4.33
N GLY A 32 1.56 5.14 -3.56
CA GLY A 32 0.72 4.05 -4.07
C GLY A 32 -0.75 4.42 -4.31
N MET A 33 -1.16 5.69 -4.07
CA MET A 33 -2.55 6.13 -4.26
C MET A 33 -2.85 6.44 -5.73
N GLY A 34 -4.15 6.43 -6.08
CA GLY A 34 -4.65 6.72 -7.42
C GLY A 34 -5.12 5.49 -8.17
N ASN A 35 -5.24 5.63 -9.50
CA ASN A 35 -5.75 4.60 -10.39
C ASN A 35 -4.60 3.84 -11.05
N TRP A 36 -4.78 2.54 -11.19
CA TRP A 36 -3.78 1.63 -11.71
C TRP A 36 -4.42 0.59 -12.62
N LYS A 37 -3.74 0.24 -13.69
CA LYS A 37 -4.18 -0.78 -14.64
C LYS A 37 -3.19 -1.93 -14.66
N LEU A 38 -3.72 -3.15 -14.62
CA LEU A 38 -2.92 -4.36 -14.75
C LEU A 38 -2.26 -4.41 -16.11
N ASN A 39 -0.94 -4.56 -16.12
CA ASN A 39 -0.17 -4.86 -17.32
C ASN A 39 -0.10 -6.38 -17.48
N VAL A 40 -1.02 -6.93 -18.27
CA VAL A 40 -1.17 -8.38 -18.45
C VAL A 40 0.08 -8.98 -19.10
N GLU A 41 0.70 -8.26 -20.06
CA GLU A 41 1.88 -8.73 -20.80
C GLU A 41 3.13 -8.86 -19.93
N LYS A 42 3.29 -7.94 -18.96
CA LYS A 42 4.41 -7.96 -18.00
C LYS A 42 4.16 -8.84 -16.81
N SER A 43 2.93 -9.34 -16.63
CA SER A 43 2.52 -10.16 -15.48
C SER A 43 2.73 -11.64 -15.76
N LYS A 44 2.98 -12.42 -14.70
CA LYS A 44 3.11 -13.87 -14.76
C LYS A 44 2.06 -14.52 -13.86
N TYR A 45 1.40 -15.55 -14.38
CA TYR A 45 0.33 -16.27 -13.69
C TYR A 45 0.67 -17.75 -13.57
N SER A 46 0.46 -18.31 -12.38
CA SER A 46 0.63 -19.74 -12.13
C SER A 46 -0.26 -20.16 -10.94
N PRO A 47 -1.25 -21.06 -11.14
CA PRO A 47 -1.83 -21.50 -12.42
C PRO A 47 -2.64 -20.33 -13.04
N GLY A 48 -2.98 -20.47 -14.33
CA GLY A 48 -3.69 -19.42 -14.91
C GLY A 48 -4.61 -19.57 -15.88
N PRO A 49 -5.72 -18.96 -16.28
CA PRO A 49 -5.57 -17.89 -17.25
C PRO A 49 -5.34 -16.52 -16.59
N ALA A 50 -4.61 -15.66 -17.30
CA ALA A 50 -4.48 -14.26 -16.93
C ALA A 50 -5.85 -13.56 -16.97
N PRO A 51 -6.13 -12.57 -16.10
CA PRO A 51 -7.28 -11.69 -16.26
C PRO A 51 -7.24 -10.99 -17.62
N LYS A 52 -8.42 -10.77 -18.23
CA LYS A 52 -8.54 -10.00 -19.46
C LYS A 52 -8.25 -8.52 -19.23
N SER A 53 -8.69 -8.00 -18.08
CA SER A 53 -8.41 -6.63 -17.64
C SER A 53 -8.68 -6.50 -16.15
N LEU A 54 -7.86 -5.73 -15.44
CA LEU A 54 -8.15 -5.28 -14.08
C LEU A 54 -7.71 -3.84 -13.92
N ASN A 55 -8.52 -3.06 -13.23
CA ASN A 55 -8.20 -1.73 -12.74
C ASN A 55 -8.32 -1.76 -11.22
N ILE A 56 -7.42 -1.07 -10.55
CA ILE A 56 -7.46 -0.93 -9.10
C ILE A 56 -7.32 0.54 -8.74
N LYS A 57 -8.13 1.00 -7.78
CA LYS A 57 -8.09 2.35 -7.26
C LYS A 57 -7.76 2.30 -5.77
N PHE A 58 -6.78 3.11 -5.37
CA PHE A 58 -6.43 3.33 -3.97
C PHE A 58 -6.79 4.77 -3.59
N GLU A 59 -7.64 4.92 -2.59
CA GLU A 59 -8.11 6.22 -2.07
C GLU A 59 -7.79 6.34 -0.58
N PRO A 60 -7.32 7.50 -0.10
CA PRO A 60 -7.13 7.69 1.33
C PRO A 60 -8.44 7.47 2.11
N ALA A 61 -8.38 6.75 3.22
CA ALA A 61 -9.52 6.51 4.10
C ALA A 61 -9.07 6.59 5.56
N GLY A 62 -9.17 7.78 6.16
CA GLY A 62 -8.66 8.04 7.52
C GLY A 62 -7.15 7.77 7.60
N LYS A 63 -6.75 6.85 8.47
CA LYS A 63 -5.34 6.40 8.62
C LYS A 63 -4.98 5.24 7.68
N GLY A 64 -5.91 4.80 6.86
CA GLY A 64 -5.77 3.67 5.96
C GLY A 64 -6.08 3.99 4.52
N VAL A 65 -6.61 3.02 3.83
CA VAL A 65 -6.89 3.05 2.40
C VAL A 65 -8.19 2.35 2.07
N LYS A 66 -8.98 2.96 1.19
CA LYS A 66 -10.07 2.28 0.48
C LYS A 66 -9.51 1.75 -0.83
N VAL A 67 -9.76 0.49 -1.13
CA VAL A 67 -9.30 -0.18 -2.35
C VAL A 67 -10.49 -0.72 -3.09
N THR A 68 -10.63 -0.34 -4.35
CA THR A 68 -11.64 -0.85 -5.27
C THR A 68 -10.93 -1.52 -6.45
N THR A 69 -11.32 -2.74 -6.80
CA THR A 69 -10.81 -3.45 -7.97
C THR A 69 -11.96 -3.81 -8.89
N GLU A 70 -11.81 -3.51 -10.16
CA GLU A 70 -12.82 -3.78 -11.19
C GLU A 70 -12.17 -4.34 -12.44
N GLY A 71 -12.90 -5.21 -13.16
CA GLY A 71 -12.42 -5.74 -14.43
C GLY A 71 -13.06 -7.05 -14.85
N VAL A 72 -12.32 -7.82 -15.62
CA VAL A 72 -12.75 -9.10 -16.18
C VAL A 72 -11.68 -10.15 -15.90
N ASN A 73 -12.08 -11.22 -15.25
CA ASN A 73 -11.23 -12.38 -14.98
C ASN A 73 -10.88 -13.14 -16.27
N GLY A 74 -9.92 -14.07 -16.20
CA GLY A 74 -9.52 -14.88 -17.34
C GLY A 74 -10.62 -15.75 -17.93
N ASP A 75 -11.57 -16.22 -17.09
CA ASP A 75 -12.75 -16.97 -17.49
C ASP A 75 -13.88 -16.10 -18.09
N GLY A 76 -13.73 -14.77 -18.10
CA GLY A 76 -14.72 -13.83 -18.61
C GLY A 76 -15.71 -13.34 -17.54
N SER A 77 -15.68 -13.83 -16.33
CA SER A 77 -16.49 -13.31 -15.22
C SER A 77 -16.07 -11.91 -14.81
N LYS A 78 -17.03 -11.11 -14.32
CA LYS A 78 -16.74 -9.78 -13.76
C LYS A 78 -15.99 -9.91 -12.44
N ASN A 79 -15.00 -9.04 -12.26
CA ASN A 79 -14.33 -8.80 -10.99
C ASN A 79 -14.77 -7.43 -10.48
N ALA A 80 -15.31 -7.38 -9.27
CA ALA A 80 -15.69 -6.14 -8.60
C ALA A 80 -15.55 -6.35 -7.09
N THR A 81 -14.44 -5.89 -6.52
CA THR A 81 -14.16 -6.06 -5.10
C THR A 81 -13.83 -4.74 -4.43
N GLU A 82 -14.18 -4.63 -3.14
CA GLU A 82 -13.93 -3.43 -2.35
C GLU A 82 -13.58 -3.80 -0.90
N TYR A 83 -12.64 -3.08 -0.32
CA TYR A 83 -12.40 -3.08 1.12
C TYR A 83 -11.81 -1.75 1.59
N THR A 84 -11.94 -1.47 2.89
CA THR A 84 -11.28 -0.34 3.56
C THR A 84 -10.53 -0.88 4.77
N ALA A 85 -9.22 -0.63 4.82
CA ALA A 85 -8.36 -1.16 5.87
C ALA A 85 -7.32 -0.13 6.32
N ASN A 86 -6.95 -0.19 7.60
CA ASN A 86 -5.73 0.43 8.11
C ASN A 86 -4.54 -0.51 7.86
N TYR A 87 -3.32 0.04 8.02
CA TYR A 87 -2.10 -0.76 7.90
C TYR A 87 -1.66 -1.39 9.24
N ASP A 88 -2.63 -1.79 10.07
CA ASP A 88 -2.47 -2.27 11.46
C ASP A 88 -2.59 -3.80 11.59
N GLY A 89 -2.74 -4.51 10.48
CA GLY A 89 -2.83 -5.96 10.44
C GLY A 89 -4.18 -6.54 10.89
N LYS A 90 -5.17 -5.70 11.17
CA LYS A 90 -6.51 -6.17 11.56
C LYS A 90 -7.30 -6.64 10.35
N ASP A 91 -8.05 -7.71 10.53
CA ASP A 91 -8.95 -8.23 9.51
C ASP A 91 -10.14 -7.30 9.30
N VAL A 92 -10.42 -6.97 8.04
CA VAL A 92 -11.60 -6.20 7.63
C VAL A 92 -12.36 -6.94 6.54
N PRO A 93 -13.67 -6.73 6.39
CA PRO A 93 -14.46 -7.41 5.36
C PRO A 93 -14.00 -7.04 3.95
N MET A 94 -13.92 -8.05 3.06
CA MET A 94 -13.80 -7.91 1.62
C MET A 94 -15.19 -8.07 1.00
N LYS A 95 -15.64 -7.10 0.21
CA LYS A 95 -16.88 -7.16 -0.56
C LYS A 95 -16.61 -7.65 -1.97
N GLY A 96 -17.57 -8.38 -2.54
CA GLY A 96 -17.57 -8.79 -3.94
C GLY A 96 -16.62 -9.93 -4.31
N SER A 97 -15.88 -10.51 -3.37
CA SER A 97 -14.99 -11.64 -3.62
C SER A 97 -15.65 -12.97 -3.25
N PRO A 98 -15.72 -13.96 -4.15
CA PRO A 98 -16.21 -15.30 -3.81
C PRO A 98 -15.19 -16.11 -3.01
N THR A 99 -13.90 -15.76 -3.08
CA THR A 99 -12.78 -16.54 -2.52
C THR A 99 -12.14 -15.93 -1.29
N THR A 100 -12.55 -14.70 -0.91
CA THR A 100 -11.97 -13.96 0.22
C THR A 100 -13.08 -13.28 1.01
N ASP A 101 -13.15 -13.54 2.31
CA ASP A 101 -14.12 -12.92 3.22
C ASP A 101 -13.52 -11.69 3.92
N THR A 102 -12.27 -11.80 4.31
CA THR A 102 -11.56 -10.72 5.03
C THR A 102 -10.15 -10.53 4.48
N VAL A 103 -9.66 -9.31 4.64
CA VAL A 103 -8.28 -8.95 4.33
C VAL A 103 -7.67 -8.19 5.50
N SER A 104 -6.36 -8.28 5.64
CA SER A 104 -5.59 -7.41 6.52
C SER A 104 -4.42 -6.78 5.77
N LEU A 105 -4.03 -5.57 6.17
CA LEU A 105 -2.89 -4.86 5.58
C LEU A 105 -1.84 -4.56 6.64
N VAL A 106 -0.57 -4.75 6.27
CA VAL A 106 0.59 -4.32 7.05
C VAL A 106 1.55 -3.57 6.14
N ARG A 107 1.95 -2.36 6.55
CA ARG A 107 3.01 -1.61 5.89
C ARG A 107 4.35 -2.09 6.42
N LYS A 108 5.23 -2.59 5.56
CA LYS A 108 6.58 -3.06 5.92
C LYS A 108 7.60 -1.92 5.86
N ASP A 109 7.47 -1.07 4.85
CA ASP A 109 8.30 0.12 4.64
C ASP A 109 7.54 1.16 3.79
N ALA A 110 8.21 2.22 3.36
CA ALA A 110 7.61 3.30 2.57
C ALA A 110 6.95 2.84 1.27
N ASN A 111 7.48 1.79 0.64
CA ASN A 111 7.05 1.30 -0.67
C ASN A 111 6.38 -0.07 -0.61
N THR A 112 6.53 -0.81 0.49
CA THR A 112 6.11 -2.21 0.61
C THR A 112 4.92 -2.37 1.54
N THR A 113 3.84 -2.97 1.03
CA THR A 113 2.65 -3.34 1.79
C THR A 113 2.36 -4.83 1.60
N VAL A 114 2.05 -5.52 2.68
CA VAL A 114 1.61 -6.92 2.65
C VAL A 114 0.12 -6.98 2.96
N ARG A 115 -0.65 -7.65 2.08
CA ARG A 115 -2.05 -8.00 2.28
C ARG A 115 -2.16 -9.49 2.52
N THR A 116 -2.96 -9.88 3.50
CA THR A 116 -3.32 -11.27 3.76
C THR A 116 -4.79 -11.46 3.49
N ASP A 117 -5.14 -12.37 2.60
CA ASP A 117 -6.52 -12.74 2.24
C ASP A 117 -6.94 -14.00 2.99
N LYS A 118 -8.13 -13.96 3.59
CA LYS A 118 -8.67 -15.09 4.36
C LYS A 118 -10.07 -15.49 3.88
N LYS A 119 -10.35 -16.77 3.92
CA LYS A 119 -11.67 -17.38 3.70
C LYS A 119 -12.02 -18.25 4.89
N ALA A 120 -13.17 -18.03 5.54
CA ALA A 120 -13.58 -18.73 6.76
C ALA A 120 -12.46 -18.76 7.83
N GLY A 121 -11.74 -17.66 8.02
CA GLY A 121 -10.62 -17.52 8.96
C GLY A 121 -9.29 -18.16 8.51
N LYS A 122 -9.28 -18.94 7.43
CA LYS A 122 -8.07 -19.57 6.88
C LYS A 122 -7.38 -18.65 5.90
N VAL A 123 -6.04 -18.51 6.00
CA VAL A 123 -5.24 -17.77 5.02
C VAL A 123 -5.28 -18.49 3.68
N MET A 124 -5.72 -17.78 2.65
CA MET A 124 -5.77 -18.27 1.27
C MET A 124 -4.59 -17.73 0.45
N ALA A 125 -4.24 -16.45 0.64
CA ALA A 125 -3.14 -15.85 -0.08
C ALA A 125 -2.48 -14.73 0.72
N THR A 126 -1.21 -14.51 0.43
CA THR A 126 -0.43 -13.35 0.85
C THR A 126 0.00 -12.59 -0.40
N LEU A 127 -0.25 -11.29 -0.41
CA LEU A 127 0.06 -10.39 -1.52
C LEU A 127 1.07 -9.35 -1.06
N THR A 128 2.26 -9.38 -1.61
CA THR A 128 3.29 -8.37 -1.32
C THR A 128 3.33 -7.36 -2.46
N ARG A 129 2.89 -6.13 -2.20
CA ARG A 129 2.94 -5.00 -3.13
C ARG A 129 4.19 -4.18 -2.90
N VAL A 130 4.92 -3.88 -3.97
CA VAL A 130 6.09 -3.00 -3.95
C VAL A 130 5.91 -1.90 -5.00
N VAL A 131 5.82 -0.65 -4.56
CA VAL A 131 5.73 0.52 -5.45
C VAL A 131 7.13 0.90 -5.93
N ALA A 132 7.28 1.11 -7.23
CA ALA A 132 8.54 1.57 -7.81
C ALA A 132 8.90 2.98 -7.29
N LYS A 133 10.19 3.29 -7.20
CA LYS A 133 10.68 4.58 -6.67
C LYS A 133 10.19 5.79 -7.47
N ASP A 134 9.93 5.61 -8.76
CA ASP A 134 9.39 6.65 -9.65
C ASP A 134 7.87 6.84 -9.50
N GLY A 135 7.19 5.99 -8.72
CA GLY A 135 5.76 6.02 -8.49
C GLY A 135 4.90 5.71 -9.72
N LYS A 136 5.48 5.21 -10.83
CA LYS A 136 4.77 4.96 -12.09
C LYS A 136 4.29 3.52 -12.26
N SER A 137 4.82 2.61 -11.47
CA SER A 137 4.41 1.21 -11.46
C SER A 137 4.47 0.62 -10.07
N PHE A 138 3.79 -0.51 -9.87
CA PHE A 138 4.03 -1.39 -8.73
C PHE A 138 3.94 -2.85 -9.14
N THR A 139 4.60 -3.71 -8.41
CA THR A 139 4.48 -5.16 -8.53
C THR A 139 3.73 -5.74 -7.36
N VAL A 140 3.03 -6.86 -7.59
CA VAL A 140 2.41 -7.67 -6.54
C VAL A 140 2.82 -9.12 -6.73
N ALA A 141 3.58 -9.64 -5.76
CA ALA A 141 3.77 -11.08 -5.62
C ALA A 141 2.60 -11.66 -4.86
N VAL A 142 1.91 -12.65 -5.45
CA VAL A 142 0.79 -13.37 -4.85
C VAL A 142 1.22 -14.80 -4.59
N VAL A 143 1.19 -15.23 -3.34
CA VAL A 143 1.50 -16.61 -2.93
C VAL A 143 0.35 -17.14 -2.09
N GLY A 144 -0.14 -18.33 -2.44
CA GLY A 144 -1.26 -18.91 -1.69
C GLY A 144 -1.81 -20.18 -2.32
N THR A 145 -3.11 -20.39 -2.12
CA THR A 145 -3.86 -21.50 -2.72
C THR A 145 -5.17 -21.01 -3.30
N ASN A 146 -5.60 -21.58 -4.41
CA ASN A 146 -6.91 -21.30 -4.99
C ASN A 146 -8.02 -22.11 -4.27
N ALA A 147 -9.27 -21.92 -4.72
CA ALA A 147 -10.42 -22.64 -4.16
C ALA A 147 -10.35 -24.18 -4.30
N LYS A 148 -9.53 -24.68 -5.22
CA LYS A 148 -9.30 -26.12 -5.42
C LYS A 148 -8.15 -26.65 -4.54
N GLY A 149 -7.47 -25.80 -3.78
CA GLY A 149 -6.29 -26.15 -2.98
C GLY A 149 -4.99 -26.20 -3.77
N GLU A 150 -4.99 -25.78 -5.03
CA GLU A 150 -3.78 -25.74 -5.87
C GLU A 150 -2.91 -24.53 -5.51
N PRO A 151 -1.58 -24.67 -5.50
CA PRO A 151 -0.67 -23.55 -5.23
C PRO A 151 -0.84 -22.42 -6.25
N VAL A 152 -0.89 -21.19 -5.77
CA VAL A 152 -0.92 -19.96 -6.57
C VAL A 152 0.38 -19.21 -6.39
N ASN A 153 1.01 -18.83 -7.48
CA ASN A 153 2.20 -17.99 -7.48
C ASN A 153 2.13 -17.04 -8.69
N HIS A 154 1.67 -15.79 -8.46
CA HIS A 154 1.59 -14.77 -9.50
C HIS A 154 2.59 -13.66 -9.22
N MET A 155 3.10 -13.06 -10.29
CA MET A 155 3.81 -11.79 -10.26
C MET A 155 3.04 -10.80 -11.15
N LEU A 156 2.35 -9.86 -10.55
CA LEU A 156 1.49 -8.90 -11.23
C LEU A 156 2.21 -7.57 -11.35
N VAL A 157 2.16 -6.97 -12.53
CA VAL A 157 2.70 -5.63 -12.81
C VAL A 157 1.55 -4.68 -13.07
N TRP A 158 1.57 -3.53 -12.42
CA TRP A 158 0.54 -2.50 -12.54
C TRP A 158 1.16 -1.18 -12.96
N ASP A 159 0.58 -0.55 -13.95
CA ASP A 159 0.99 0.76 -14.45
C ASP A 159 0.00 1.84 -13.97
N LYS A 160 0.54 2.99 -13.55
CA LYS A 160 -0.25 4.13 -13.08
C LYS A 160 -1.02 4.75 -14.25
N GLN A 161 -2.27 5.19 -13.98
CA GLN A 161 -3.13 5.88 -14.92
C GLN A 161 -3.17 7.39 -14.67
#